data_efbb87089b3b755ddd3412b3d36998e8
#
_entry.id   efbb87089b3b755ddd3412b3d36998e8
#
_cell.length_a   1.000
_cell.length_b   1.000
_cell.length_c   1.000
_cell.angle_alpha   90.00
_cell.angle_beta   90.00
_cell.angle_gamma   90.00
#
_symmetry.space_group_name_H-M   'P 1'
#
loop_
_entity.id
_entity.type
_entity.pdbx_description
1 polymer ?
#
loop_
_entity_poly.entity_id
_entity_poly.type
_entity_poly.pdbx_seq_one_letter_code
_entity_poly.pdbx_strand_id
1 'polypeptide(L)'
;MDKIVFATNNLHKLEEIRQILGDNMEVLSLSDIDCHADIPETADTLEGNALQKARYVWDHYHMSVFADDTGLEVDALDGAPGVHSARYADGEGHDSEANMQKLLRELDGKTLRTAHFRTVIALLLAPEGAAAAAESAAAASESAVATSESGAAEPTVHLFEGRVDGTIATAKRGTAGFGYDPLFVPDGYNESFAELGTEVKNTISHRARAVARLCEFFSCK
;
A
#
# COMPACT_ATOMS: atom_id res chain seq x y z
N MET A 1 9.16 15.81 14.92
CA MET A 1 8.66 14.53 14.35
C MET A 1 8.17 14.84 12.96
N ASP A 2 8.73 14.23 11.94
CA ASP A 2 8.34 14.53 10.57
C ASP A 2 6.96 13.93 10.30
N LYS A 3 6.07 14.76 9.75
CA LYS A 3 4.73 14.34 9.35
C LYS A 3 4.76 13.89 7.91
N ILE A 4 4.13 12.76 7.62
CA ILE A 4 4.03 12.25 6.26
C ILE A 4 2.62 11.71 6.00
N VAL A 5 2.09 11.98 4.83
CA VAL A 5 0.77 11.46 4.44
C VAL A 5 0.90 10.03 3.92
N PHE A 6 0.01 9.14 4.33
CA PHE A 6 -0.16 7.84 3.68
C PHE A 6 -1.41 7.86 2.80
N ALA A 7 -1.20 7.88 1.49
CA ALA A 7 -2.27 7.97 0.49
C ALA A 7 -3.00 6.63 0.31
N THR A 8 -3.85 6.29 1.27
CA THR A 8 -4.69 5.09 1.23
C THR A 8 -6.07 5.33 1.82
N ASN A 9 -7.10 4.76 1.20
CA ASN A 9 -8.45 4.65 1.74
C ASN A 9 -8.67 3.34 2.52
N ASN A 10 -7.66 2.45 2.55
CA ASN A 10 -7.73 1.17 3.24
C ASN A 10 -7.30 1.30 4.70
N LEU A 11 -8.27 1.28 5.63
CA LEU A 11 -8.02 1.42 7.06
C LEU A 11 -7.11 0.31 7.63
N HIS A 12 -7.21 -0.92 7.13
CA HIS A 12 -6.34 -2.02 7.58
C HIS A 12 -4.88 -1.76 7.20
N LYS A 13 -4.62 -1.23 6.01
CA LYS A 13 -3.26 -0.84 5.61
C LYS A 13 -2.73 0.28 6.50
N LEU A 14 -3.56 1.28 6.80
CA LEU A 14 -3.18 2.40 7.66
C LEU A 14 -2.84 1.92 9.08
N GLU A 15 -3.64 1.02 9.64
CA GLU A 15 -3.39 0.43 10.95
C GLU A 15 -2.08 -0.39 10.98
N GLU A 16 -1.85 -1.26 9.98
CA GLU A 16 -0.60 -2.02 9.86
C GLU A 16 0.62 -1.10 9.77
N ILE A 17 0.56 -0.06 8.93
CA ILE A 17 1.67 0.90 8.77
C ILE A 17 1.95 1.64 10.08
N ARG A 18 0.93 2.13 10.76
CA ARG A 18 1.09 2.82 12.06
C ARG A 18 1.69 1.90 13.12
N GLN A 19 1.28 0.64 13.16
CA GLN A 19 1.87 -0.36 14.08
C GLN A 19 3.34 -0.66 13.78
N ILE A 20 3.71 -0.77 12.49
CA ILE A 20 5.09 -1.08 12.09
C ILE A 20 6.01 0.13 12.35
N LEU A 21 5.56 1.34 12.02
CA LEU A 21 6.35 2.57 12.20
C LEU A 21 6.44 3.02 13.66
N GLY A 22 5.42 2.70 14.47
CA GLY A 22 5.34 3.12 15.87
C GLY A 22 5.46 4.62 16.01
N ASP A 23 6.20 5.08 17.04
CA ASP A 23 6.38 6.49 17.36
C ASP A 23 7.49 7.19 16.55
N ASN A 24 8.10 6.49 15.57
CA ASN A 24 9.21 7.05 14.80
C ASN A 24 8.77 8.14 13.81
N MET A 25 7.52 8.09 13.34
CA MET A 25 6.98 8.99 12.33
C MET A 25 5.48 9.23 12.54
N GLU A 26 5.03 10.47 12.41
CA GLU A 26 3.60 10.81 12.44
C GLU A 26 2.97 10.56 11.06
N VAL A 27 2.20 9.46 10.95
CA VAL A 27 1.52 9.09 9.71
C VAL A 27 0.12 9.68 9.68
N LEU A 28 -0.09 10.64 8.77
CA LEU A 28 -1.37 11.25 8.49
C LEU A 28 -2.16 10.39 7.49
N SER A 29 -3.46 10.24 7.72
CA SER A 29 -4.39 9.64 6.75
C SER A 29 -4.82 10.66 5.71
N LEU A 30 -5.51 10.21 4.65
CA LEU A 30 -6.18 11.12 3.71
C LEU A 30 -7.23 11.99 4.42
N SER A 31 -7.95 11.45 5.40
CA SER A 31 -8.92 12.22 6.19
C SER A 31 -8.28 13.30 7.06
N ASP A 32 -7.06 13.09 7.56
CA ASP A 32 -6.33 14.08 8.36
C ASP A 32 -5.92 15.30 7.55
N ILE A 33 -5.92 15.19 6.21
CA ILE A 33 -5.63 16.28 5.26
C ILE A 33 -6.88 16.72 4.48
N ASP A 34 -8.08 16.35 4.95
CA ASP A 34 -9.37 16.64 4.31
C ASP A 34 -9.47 16.15 2.84
N CYS A 35 -8.79 15.07 2.52
CA CYS A 35 -8.84 14.40 1.22
C CYS A 35 -9.89 13.29 1.25
N HIS A 36 -11.01 13.50 0.57
CA HIS A 36 -12.11 12.53 0.46
C HIS A 36 -12.23 11.93 -0.94
N ALA A 37 -11.22 12.12 -1.77
CA ALA A 37 -11.22 11.62 -3.13
C ALA A 37 -11.05 10.09 -3.17
N ASP A 38 -11.74 9.47 -4.11
CA ASP A 38 -11.42 8.12 -4.55
C ASP A 38 -10.28 8.21 -5.56
N ILE A 39 -9.05 8.02 -5.08
CA ILE A 39 -7.85 8.18 -5.89
C ILE A 39 -7.77 7.00 -6.87
N PRO A 40 -7.74 7.25 -8.20
CA PRO A 40 -7.75 6.18 -9.19
C PRO A 40 -6.50 5.31 -9.12
N GLU A 41 -6.69 4.01 -9.42
CA GLU A 41 -5.65 3.01 -9.58
C GLU A 41 -5.82 2.37 -10.96
N THR A 42 -5.24 2.99 -11.98
CA THR A 42 -5.45 2.62 -13.39
C THR A 42 -4.18 2.12 -14.08
N ALA A 43 -3.07 2.05 -13.36
CA ALA A 43 -1.83 1.53 -13.90
C ALA A 43 -1.83 -0.01 -13.93
N ASP A 44 -1.06 -0.56 -14.87
CA ASP A 44 -0.93 -2.02 -15.06
C ASP A 44 0.11 -2.65 -14.11
N THR A 45 0.71 -1.86 -13.22
CA THR A 45 1.75 -2.30 -12.28
C THR A 45 1.52 -1.75 -10.89
N LEU A 46 2.03 -2.46 -9.87
CA LEU A 46 1.97 -2.02 -8.47
C LEU A 46 2.74 -0.70 -8.28
N GLU A 47 3.88 -0.55 -8.95
CA GLU A 47 4.68 0.68 -8.95
C GLU A 47 3.88 1.86 -9.49
N GLY A 48 3.21 1.64 -10.62
CA GLY A 48 2.38 2.65 -11.28
C GLY A 48 1.24 3.13 -10.40
N ASN A 49 0.49 2.20 -9.79
CA ASN A 49 -0.61 2.55 -8.89
C ASN A 49 -0.12 3.23 -7.60
N ALA A 50 0.96 2.75 -6.99
CA ALA A 50 1.55 3.40 -5.83
C ALA A 50 1.97 4.84 -6.17
N LEU A 51 2.66 5.02 -7.30
CA LEU A 51 3.10 6.35 -7.76
C LEU A 51 1.90 7.25 -8.10
N GLN A 52 0.88 6.74 -8.77
CA GLN A 52 -0.34 7.48 -9.11
C GLN A 52 -1.04 8.03 -7.87
N LYS A 53 -1.18 7.21 -6.82
CA LYS A 53 -1.76 7.65 -5.55
C LYS A 53 -0.92 8.71 -4.85
N ALA A 54 0.39 8.51 -4.79
CA ALA A 54 1.29 9.48 -4.17
C ALA A 54 1.30 10.81 -4.95
N ARG A 55 1.34 10.76 -6.29
CA ARG A 55 1.26 11.96 -7.16
C ARG A 55 -0.04 12.72 -6.95
N TYR A 56 -1.17 12.05 -6.85
CA TYR A 56 -2.44 12.71 -6.60
C TYR A 56 -2.39 13.60 -5.35
N VAL A 57 -1.88 13.07 -4.23
CA VAL A 57 -1.75 13.85 -2.98
C VAL A 57 -0.73 14.98 -3.13
N TRP A 58 0.41 14.71 -3.77
CA TRP A 58 1.41 15.73 -4.03
C TRP A 58 0.85 16.90 -4.84
N ASP A 59 0.17 16.62 -5.93
CA ASP A 59 -0.33 17.64 -6.86
C ASP A 59 -1.43 18.53 -6.25
N HIS A 60 -2.20 17.99 -5.29
CA HIS A 60 -3.32 18.71 -4.68
C HIS A 60 -2.99 19.34 -3.32
N TYR A 61 -2.05 18.75 -2.57
CA TYR A 61 -1.78 19.14 -1.18
C TYR A 61 -0.32 19.60 -0.95
N HIS A 62 0.58 19.34 -1.89
CA HIS A 62 2.01 19.71 -1.82
C HIS A 62 2.72 19.22 -0.54
N MET A 63 2.30 18.07 -0.01
CA MET A 63 2.84 17.46 1.20
C MET A 63 3.72 16.26 0.85
N SER A 64 4.75 16.00 1.67
CA SER A 64 5.47 14.74 1.60
C SER A 64 4.50 13.58 1.82
N VAL A 65 4.54 12.60 0.95
CA VAL A 65 3.54 11.54 0.88
C VAL A 65 4.16 10.23 0.47
N PHE A 66 3.66 9.15 1.01
CA PHE A 66 3.88 7.83 0.44
C PHE A 66 2.55 7.13 0.19
N ALA A 67 2.56 6.23 -0.77
CA ALA A 67 1.44 5.33 -1.07
C ALA A 67 1.97 3.93 -1.29
N ASP A 68 1.17 2.90 -0.98
CA ASP A 68 1.50 1.52 -1.31
C ASP A 68 0.53 0.95 -2.32
N ASP A 69 1.04 0.05 -3.16
CA ASP A 69 0.18 -0.92 -3.83
C ASP A 69 0.68 -2.34 -3.56
N THR A 70 -0.25 -3.30 -3.49
CA THR A 70 0.03 -4.67 -3.05
C THR A 70 -0.71 -5.67 -3.93
N GLY A 71 0.03 -6.66 -4.41
CA GLY A 71 -0.50 -7.78 -5.17
C GLY A 71 -0.11 -9.13 -4.56
N LEU A 72 -1.01 -10.10 -4.73
CA LEU A 72 -0.73 -11.52 -4.62
C LEU A 72 -0.46 -12.03 -6.04
N GLU A 73 0.68 -12.63 -6.26
CA GLU A 73 1.07 -13.20 -7.55
C GLU A 73 1.22 -14.72 -7.39
N VAL A 74 0.48 -15.50 -8.20
CA VAL A 74 0.41 -16.96 -8.10
C VAL A 74 0.99 -17.59 -9.36
N ASP A 75 2.01 -18.42 -9.21
CA ASP A 75 2.77 -18.98 -10.33
C ASP A 75 1.91 -19.81 -11.29
N ALA A 76 0.99 -20.61 -10.76
CA ALA A 76 0.09 -21.45 -11.58
C ALA A 76 -0.97 -20.64 -12.36
N LEU A 77 -1.06 -19.33 -12.12
CA LEU A 77 -1.99 -18.41 -12.76
C LEU A 77 -1.24 -17.27 -13.50
N ASP A 78 0.01 -17.52 -13.89
CA ASP A 78 0.86 -16.56 -14.62
C ASP A 78 0.96 -15.19 -13.92
N GLY A 79 1.00 -15.21 -12.57
CA GLY A 79 1.08 -14.01 -11.74
C GLY A 79 -0.28 -13.39 -11.36
N ALA A 80 -1.40 -13.91 -11.86
CA ALA A 80 -2.71 -13.43 -11.39
C ALA A 80 -2.92 -13.83 -9.91
N PRO A 81 -3.67 -13.02 -9.16
CA PRO A 81 -4.38 -11.78 -9.49
C PRO A 81 -3.49 -10.54 -9.68
N GLY A 82 -2.24 -10.50 -9.17
CA GLY A 82 -1.31 -9.41 -9.36
C GLY A 82 -1.87 -8.04 -8.94
N VAL A 83 -1.77 -7.04 -9.80
CA VAL A 83 -2.30 -5.67 -9.59
C VAL A 83 -3.82 -5.63 -9.35
N HIS A 84 -4.54 -6.67 -9.77
CA HIS A 84 -6.00 -6.78 -9.58
C HIS A 84 -6.40 -7.47 -8.27
N SER A 85 -5.45 -7.72 -7.35
CA SER A 85 -5.69 -8.52 -6.13
C SER A 85 -6.89 -8.04 -5.31
N ALA A 86 -7.08 -6.74 -5.18
CA ALA A 86 -8.19 -6.19 -4.40
C ALA A 86 -9.56 -6.34 -5.09
N ARG A 87 -9.57 -6.51 -6.42
CA ARG A 87 -10.76 -6.55 -7.29
C ARG A 87 -10.75 -7.77 -8.21
N TYR A 88 -10.24 -8.91 -7.71
CA TYR A 88 -10.04 -10.11 -8.52
C TYR A 88 -11.34 -10.77 -8.93
N ALA A 89 -12.32 -10.83 -8.04
CA ALA A 89 -13.66 -11.29 -8.38
C ALA A 89 -14.41 -10.24 -9.19
N ASP A 90 -15.24 -10.71 -10.12
CA ASP A 90 -16.16 -9.86 -10.86
C ASP A 90 -17.23 -9.31 -9.90
N GLY A 91 -17.42 -8.00 -9.89
CA GLY A 91 -18.39 -7.32 -9.01
C GLY A 91 -17.96 -5.92 -8.61
N GLU A 92 -18.86 -5.17 -7.99
CA GLU A 92 -18.54 -3.87 -7.43
C GLU A 92 -17.91 -4.04 -6.03
N GLY A 93 -16.75 -3.40 -5.80
CA GLY A 93 -16.13 -3.29 -4.49
C GLY A 93 -14.96 -4.26 -4.23
N HIS A 94 -14.47 -4.22 -2.98
CA HIS A 94 -13.34 -5.02 -2.49
C HIS A 94 -13.85 -6.21 -1.65
N ASP A 95 -14.52 -7.18 -2.27
CA ASP A 95 -15.01 -8.38 -1.58
C ASP A 95 -13.90 -9.42 -1.47
N SER A 96 -13.22 -9.44 -0.31
CA SER A 96 -12.14 -10.39 -0.03
C SER A 96 -12.62 -11.84 -0.07
N GLU A 97 -13.86 -12.12 0.32
CA GLU A 97 -14.41 -13.48 0.30
C GLU A 97 -14.62 -13.97 -1.14
N ALA A 98 -15.23 -13.13 -1.99
CA ALA A 98 -15.41 -13.43 -3.40
C ALA A 98 -14.06 -13.60 -4.13
N ASN A 99 -13.07 -12.77 -3.81
CA ASN A 99 -11.71 -12.84 -4.35
C ASN A 99 -11.03 -14.17 -3.97
N MET A 100 -11.10 -14.58 -2.71
CA MET A 100 -10.56 -15.85 -2.23
C MET A 100 -11.26 -17.06 -2.88
N GLN A 101 -12.58 -17.01 -3.02
CA GLN A 101 -13.34 -18.07 -3.67
C GLN A 101 -12.99 -18.20 -5.16
N LYS A 102 -12.82 -17.09 -5.87
CA LYS A 102 -12.36 -17.11 -7.27
C LYS A 102 -10.97 -17.74 -7.35
N LEU A 103 -10.03 -17.31 -6.52
CA LEU A 103 -8.67 -17.85 -6.48
C LEU A 103 -8.67 -19.36 -6.25
N LEU A 104 -9.44 -19.85 -5.29
CA LEU A 104 -9.55 -21.29 -5.01
C LEU A 104 -10.13 -22.08 -6.19
N ARG A 105 -11.16 -21.56 -6.87
CA ARG A 105 -11.73 -22.19 -8.07
C ARG A 105 -10.72 -22.29 -9.21
N GLU A 106 -9.93 -21.23 -9.46
CA GLU A 106 -8.92 -21.24 -10.52
C GLU A 106 -7.72 -22.12 -10.22
N LEU A 107 -7.48 -22.39 -8.93
CA LEU A 107 -6.46 -23.33 -8.46
C LEU A 107 -6.98 -24.76 -8.27
N ASP A 108 -8.24 -25.02 -8.56
CA ASP A 108 -8.79 -26.39 -8.45
C ASP A 108 -8.08 -27.33 -9.42
N GLY A 109 -7.69 -28.50 -8.92
CA GLY A 109 -6.92 -29.50 -9.67
C GLY A 109 -5.45 -29.12 -9.95
N LYS A 110 -4.98 -27.91 -9.58
CA LYS A 110 -3.59 -27.51 -9.76
C LYS A 110 -2.74 -27.95 -8.56
N THR A 111 -1.61 -28.59 -8.84
CA THR A 111 -0.62 -29.02 -7.82
C THR A 111 0.37 -27.93 -7.49
N LEU A 112 0.73 -27.07 -8.47
CA LEU A 112 1.58 -25.91 -8.25
C LEU A 112 0.76 -24.82 -7.55
N ARG A 113 1.14 -24.50 -6.33
CA ARG A 113 0.44 -23.51 -5.50
C ARG A 113 1.38 -22.44 -4.95
N THR A 114 2.61 -22.38 -5.46
CA THR A 114 3.57 -21.34 -5.07
C THR A 114 3.05 -19.97 -5.46
N ALA A 115 3.27 -19.03 -4.59
CA ALA A 115 2.80 -17.66 -4.72
C ALA A 115 3.69 -16.72 -3.94
N HIS A 116 3.58 -15.44 -4.21
CA HIS A 116 4.19 -14.44 -3.36
C HIS A 116 3.30 -13.21 -3.24
N PHE A 117 3.36 -12.59 -2.07
CA PHE A 117 2.89 -11.23 -1.91
C PHE A 117 4.01 -10.24 -2.19
N ARG A 118 3.65 -9.16 -2.85
CA ARG A 118 4.53 -8.05 -3.15
C ARG A 118 3.86 -6.72 -2.81
N THR A 119 4.59 -5.85 -2.13
CA THR A 119 4.16 -4.46 -1.88
C THR A 119 5.21 -3.53 -2.46
N VAL A 120 4.77 -2.52 -3.17
CA VAL A 120 5.60 -1.39 -3.59
C VAL A 120 5.11 -0.13 -2.88
N ILE A 121 6.02 0.59 -2.24
CA ILE A 121 5.80 1.90 -1.66
C ILE A 121 6.43 2.94 -2.59
N ALA A 122 5.66 3.93 -3.02
CA ALA A 122 6.15 5.13 -3.69
C ALA A 122 6.18 6.28 -2.68
N LEU A 123 7.36 6.85 -2.43
CA LEU A 123 7.57 8.01 -1.57
C LEU A 123 7.88 9.24 -2.44
N LEU A 124 7.14 10.31 -2.22
CA LEU A 124 7.40 11.64 -2.77
C LEU A 124 7.77 12.59 -1.64
N LEU A 125 8.96 13.15 -1.70
CA LEU A 125 9.44 14.11 -0.72
C LEU A 125 9.38 15.52 -1.28
N ALA A 126 8.83 16.43 -0.48
CA ALA A 126 8.91 17.85 -0.75
C ALA A 126 10.38 18.29 -0.77
N PRO A 127 10.77 19.16 -1.71
CA PRO A 127 12.10 19.77 -1.70
C PRO A 127 12.37 20.50 -0.38
N GLU A 128 13.61 20.50 0.08
CA GLU A 128 14.00 21.23 1.29
C GLU A 128 13.60 22.70 1.16
N GLY A 129 12.80 23.19 2.11
CA GLY A 129 12.26 24.56 2.13
C GLY A 129 10.82 24.71 1.62
N ALA A 130 10.21 23.70 0.99
CA ALA A 130 8.82 23.79 0.52
C ALA A 130 7.80 23.70 1.67
N ALA A 131 8.12 23.05 2.78
CA ALA A 131 7.25 22.93 3.95
C ALA A 131 6.87 24.28 4.58
N ALA A 132 7.77 25.24 4.56
CA ALA A 132 7.51 26.61 5.07
C ALA A 132 6.53 27.41 4.19
N ALA A 133 6.40 27.06 2.92
CA ALA A 133 5.47 27.72 1.99
C ALA A 133 4.04 27.19 2.14
N ALA A 134 3.86 25.92 2.48
CA ALA A 134 2.55 25.30 2.65
C ALA A 134 1.83 25.78 3.93
N GLU A 135 2.54 25.98 5.05
CA GLU A 135 1.97 26.56 6.26
C GLU A 135 1.53 28.03 6.08
N SER A 136 2.22 28.77 5.20
CA SER A 136 1.86 30.15 4.88
C SER A 136 0.64 30.26 3.94
N ALA A 137 0.42 29.27 3.09
CA ALA A 137 -0.71 29.25 2.15
C ALA A 137 -2.03 28.84 2.84
N ALA A 138 -1.98 27.98 3.86
CA ALA A 138 -3.14 27.59 4.66
C ALA A 138 -3.74 28.73 5.48
N ALA A 139 -2.98 29.80 5.72
CA ALA A 139 -3.43 31.01 6.45
C ALA A 139 -4.08 32.09 5.54
N ALA A 140 -4.08 31.90 4.22
CA ALA A 140 -4.61 32.85 3.25
C ALA A 140 -5.71 32.20 2.39
N SER A 141 -6.85 31.88 3.01
CA SER A 141 -8.05 31.50 2.26
C SER A 141 -8.88 32.76 1.94
N GLU A 142 -9.05 33.05 0.69
CA GLU A 142 -10.25 33.37 -0.07
C GLU A 142 -9.88 34.07 -1.38
N SER A 143 -10.36 33.48 -2.47
CA SER A 143 -10.41 34.10 -3.80
C SER A 143 -9.11 34.25 -4.58
N ALA A 144 -8.67 33.17 -5.26
CA ALA A 144 -8.00 33.33 -6.55
C ALA A 144 -8.20 32.07 -7.41
N VAL A 145 -8.76 32.25 -8.58
CA VAL A 145 -8.72 31.29 -9.70
C VAL A 145 -7.25 31.07 -10.05
N ALA A 146 -6.71 29.89 -9.74
CA ALA A 146 -5.33 29.56 -10.02
C ALA A 146 -5.14 29.31 -11.51
N THR A 147 -4.50 30.22 -12.19
CA THR A 147 -3.82 29.98 -13.45
C THR A 147 -2.57 29.17 -13.19
N SER A 148 -2.46 28.00 -13.83
CA SER A 148 -1.33 27.10 -13.82
C SER A 148 -0.09 27.77 -14.42
N GLU A 149 0.86 28.19 -13.58
CA GLU A 149 2.29 28.35 -13.87
C GLU A 149 2.99 28.78 -12.56
N SER A 150 3.07 27.89 -11.57
CA SER A 150 4.03 28.05 -10.48
C SER A 150 5.11 27.00 -10.68
N GLY A 151 6.36 27.43 -10.80
CA GLY A 151 7.54 26.58 -10.81
C GLY A 151 7.78 25.94 -9.44
N ALA A 152 6.81 25.18 -8.93
CA ALA A 152 6.98 24.33 -7.76
C ALA A 152 7.99 23.26 -8.13
N ALA A 153 9.07 23.16 -7.35
CA ALA A 153 10.08 22.13 -7.59
C ALA A 153 9.44 20.74 -7.52
N GLU A 154 9.73 19.90 -8.51
CA GLU A 154 9.24 18.53 -8.56
C GLU A 154 9.70 17.75 -7.32
N PRO A 155 8.85 16.87 -6.77
CA PRO A 155 9.23 16.05 -5.62
C PRO A 155 10.27 15.01 -6.03
N THR A 156 11.12 14.63 -5.08
CA THR A 156 12.00 13.48 -5.28
C THR A 156 11.19 12.20 -5.08
N VAL A 157 11.28 11.27 -6.04
CA VAL A 157 10.56 10.00 -6.04
C VAL A 157 11.48 8.87 -5.62
N HIS A 158 11.05 8.07 -4.64
CA HIS A 158 11.73 6.85 -4.22
C HIS A 158 10.74 5.68 -4.21
N LEU A 159 11.21 4.49 -4.60
CA LEU A 159 10.41 3.27 -4.57
C LEU A 159 11.05 2.26 -3.62
N PHE A 160 10.22 1.63 -2.79
CA PHE A 160 10.64 0.57 -1.86
C PHE A 160 9.75 -0.64 -2.06
N GLU A 161 10.37 -1.80 -2.21
CA GLU A 161 9.65 -3.05 -2.42
C GLU A 161 9.84 -3.99 -1.25
N GLY A 162 8.80 -4.73 -0.90
CA GLY A 162 8.86 -5.88 -0.01
C GLY A 162 8.13 -7.06 -0.62
N ARG A 163 8.75 -8.23 -0.55
CA ARG A 163 8.21 -9.48 -1.07
C ARG A 163 8.30 -10.57 -0.01
N VAL A 164 7.29 -11.42 0.05
CA VAL A 164 7.29 -12.65 0.83
C VAL A 164 6.78 -13.80 -0.04
N ASP A 165 7.57 -14.84 -0.11
CA ASP A 165 7.24 -16.07 -0.84
C ASP A 165 6.46 -17.03 0.06
N GLY A 166 5.69 -17.92 -0.54
CA GLY A 166 4.86 -18.89 0.15
C GLY A 166 4.00 -19.71 -0.79
N THR A 167 2.92 -20.25 -0.25
CA THR A 167 1.99 -21.10 -1.00
C THR A 167 0.54 -20.77 -0.67
N ILE A 168 -0.36 -21.05 -1.60
CA ILE A 168 -1.81 -20.93 -1.38
C ILE A 168 -2.38 -22.23 -0.82
N ALA A 169 -2.97 -22.17 0.35
CA ALA A 169 -3.69 -23.29 0.97
C ALA A 169 -4.89 -23.76 0.11
N THR A 170 -5.31 -24.99 0.28
CA THR A 170 -6.48 -25.54 -0.44
C THR A 170 -7.81 -25.10 0.15
N ALA A 171 -7.81 -24.56 1.36
CA ALA A 171 -8.98 -24.01 2.05
C ALA A 171 -8.53 -22.88 2.97
N LYS A 172 -9.48 -22.02 3.35
CA LYS A 172 -9.24 -20.94 4.30
C LYS A 172 -8.84 -21.48 5.68
N ARG A 173 -7.87 -20.82 6.32
CA ARG A 173 -7.34 -21.14 7.63
C ARG A 173 -7.15 -19.85 8.43
N GLY A 174 -7.70 -19.79 9.65
CA GLY A 174 -7.66 -18.60 10.49
C GLY A 174 -8.67 -17.54 10.09
N THR A 175 -8.76 -16.49 10.90
CA THR A 175 -9.75 -15.40 10.75
C THR A 175 -9.15 -14.01 10.92
N ALA A 176 -7.88 -13.90 11.29
CA ALA A 176 -7.21 -12.61 11.45
C ALA A 176 -6.76 -12.03 10.08
N GLY A 177 -6.45 -10.74 10.08
CA GLY A 177 -5.97 -10.06 8.89
C GLY A 177 -7.06 -9.71 7.88
N PHE A 178 -6.68 -9.57 6.61
CA PHE A 178 -7.58 -9.18 5.52
C PHE A 178 -7.10 -9.75 4.17
N GLY A 179 -7.94 -9.60 3.13
CA GLY A 179 -7.60 -10.04 1.80
C GLY A 179 -7.41 -11.56 1.72
N TYR A 180 -6.27 -11.99 1.23
CA TYR A 180 -5.94 -13.41 1.05
C TYR A 180 -5.18 -14.02 2.25
N ASP A 181 -5.07 -13.34 3.38
CA ASP A 181 -4.37 -13.84 4.58
C ASP A 181 -4.81 -15.24 5.01
N PRO A 182 -6.12 -15.61 4.93
CA PRO A 182 -6.56 -16.96 5.27
C PRO A 182 -6.09 -18.07 4.31
N LEU A 183 -5.58 -17.70 3.13
CA LEU A 183 -5.11 -18.66 2.12
C LEU A 183 -3.59 -18.70 1.99
N PHE A 184 -2.90 -17.65 2.35
CA PHE A 184 -1.46 -17.54 2.13
C PHE A 184 -0.66 -18.10 3.32
N VAL A 185 0.15 -19.10 3.05
CA VAL A 185 1.08 -19.75 3.99
C VAL A 185 2.49 -19.29 3.61
N PRO A 186 3.15 -18.42 4.40
CA PRO A 186 4.49 -17.94 4.08
C PRO A 186 5.54 -19.03 4.24
N ASP A 187 6.61 -18.95 3.46
CA ASP A 187 7.72 -19.90 3.55
C ASP A 187 8.33 -19.92 4.95
N GLY A 188 8.63 -21.13 5.43
CA GLY A 188 9.14 -21.35 6.79
C GLY A 188 8.08 -21.52 7.87
N TYR A 189 6.80 -21.42 7.52
CA TYR A 189 5.65 -21.60 8.40
C TYR A 189 4.71 -22.69 7.87
N ASN A 190 3.93 -23.25 8.78
CA ASN A 190 2.84 -24.18 8.42
C ASN A 190 1.46 -23.53 8.54
N GLU A 191 1.39 -22.35 9.15
CA GLU A 191 0.20 -21.56 9.41
C GLU A 191 0.01 -20.49 8.33
N SER A 192 -1.25 -20.17 8.03
CA SER A 192 -1.56 -19.03 7.18
C SER A 192 -1.27 -17.71 7.90
N PHE A 193 -1.16 -16.60 7.16
CA PHE A 193 -1.06 -15.27 7.79
C PHE A 193 -2.21 -14.98 8.76
N ALA A 194 -3.41 -15.47 8.47
CA ALA A 194 -4.55 -15.32 9.37
C ALA A 194 -4.45 -16.16 10.65
N GLU A 195 -3.74 -17.27 10.64
CA GLU A 195 -3.47 -18.10 11.82
C GLU A 195 -2.29 -17.56 12.64
N LEU A 196 -1.25 -17.04 11.97
CA LEU A 196 -0.09 -16.42 12.61
C LEU A 196 -0.46 -15.14 13.38
N GLY A 197 -1.50 -14.44 12.95
CA GLY A 197 -1.96 -13.21 13.58
C GLY A 197 -1.12 -11.98 13.22
N THR A 198 -1.63 -10.82 13.64
CA THR A 198 -1.11 -9.51 13.23
C THR A 198 0.31 -9.26 13.71
N GLU A 199 0.66 -9.66 14.93
CA GLU A 199 2.00 -9.42 15.49
C GLU A 199 3.10 -10.10 14.65
N VAL A 200 2.94 -11.39 14.35
CA VAL A 200 3.91 -12.13 13.52
C VAL A 200 3.90 -11.58 12.11
N LYS A 201 2.72 -11.40 11.50
CA LYS A 201 2.58 -10.86 10.15
C LYS A 201 3.31 -9.52 10.00
N ASN A 202 3.21 -8.60 10.97
CA ASN A 202 3.86 -7.29 10.92
C ASN A 202 5.39 -7.35 11.02
N THR A 203 5.98 -8.51 11.30
CA THR A 203 7.44 -8.69 11.29
C THR A 203 7.97 -9.33 10.02
N ILE A 204 7.16 -10.15 9.33
CA ILE A 204 7.64 -10.99 8.21
C ILE A 204 7.01 -10.65 6.86
N SER A 205 5.90 -9.89 6.84
CA SER A 205 5.11 -9.67 5.64
C SER A 205 5.81 -8.80 4.59
N HIS A 206 5.29 -8.86 3.37
CA HIS A 206 5.67 -8.00 2.25
C HIS A 206 5.65 -6.51 2.63
N ARG A 207 4.56 -6.06 3.31
CA ARG A 207 4.46 -4.66 3.77
C ARG A 207 5.48 -4.34 4.84
N ALA A 208 5.71 -5.22 5.82
CA ALA A 208 6.73 -5.02 6.84
C ALA A 208 8.13 -4.86 6.21
N ARG A 209 8.46 -5.66 5.21
CA ARG A 209 9.73 -5.57 4.49
C ARG A 209 9.86 -4.29 3.67
N ALA A 210 8.79 -3.84 3.01
CA ALA A 210 8.80 -2.58 2.28
C ALA A 210 8.96 -1.38 3.22
N VAL A 211 8.25 -1.40 4.36
CA VAL A 211 8.32 -0.34 5.38
C VAL A 211 9.70 -0.32 6.06
N ALA A 212 10.31 -1.47 6.31
CA ALA A 212 11.68 -1.52 6.85
C ALA A 212 12.66 -0.76 5.94
N ARG A 213 12.58 -0.96 4.62
CA ARG A 213 13.41 -0.22 3.64
C ARG A 213 13.10 1.28 3.63
N LEU A 214 11.83 1.65 3.79
CA LEU A 214 11.43 3.05 3.94
C LEU A 214 12.05 3.67 5.21
N CYS A 215 12.02 2.96 6.34
CA CYS A 215 12.64 3.39 7.60
C CYS A 215 14.16 3.53 7.49
N GLU A 216 14.84 2.59 6.84
CA GLU A 216 16.27 2.64 6.58
C GLU A 216 16.63 3.91 5.80
N PHE A 217 15.85 4.26 4.79
CA PHE A 217 16.05 5.49 4.01
C PHE A 217 15.98 6.76 4.87
N PHE A 218 15.02 6.84 5.80
CA PHE A 218 14.92 8.00 6.71
C PHE A 218 16.01 7.99 7.80
N SER A 219 16.46 6.81 8.24
CA SER A 219 17.49 6.69 9.27
C SER A 219 18.90 7.00 8.75
N CYS A 220 19.12 6.98 7.44
CA CYS A 220 20.39 7.31 6.79
C CYS A 220 20.51 8.79 6.40
N LYS A 221 19.48 9.59 6.67
CA LYS A 221 19.49 11.05 6.48
C LYS A 221 19.68 11.77 7.80
#